data_ea8d3579a4f7c70a94a2f07871420967
#
_entry.id   ea8d3579a4f7c70a94a2f07871420967
#
_cell.length_a   1.000
_cell.length_b   1.000
_cell.length_c   1.000
_cell.angle_alpha   90.00
_cell.angle_beta   90.00
_cell.angle_gamma   90.00
#
_symmetry.space_group_name_H-M   'P 1'
#
loop_
_entity.id
_entity.type
_entity.pdbx_description
1 polymer ?
#
loop_
_entity_poly.entity_id
_entity_poly.type
_entity_poly.pdbx_seq_one_letter_code
_entity_poly.pdbx_strand_id
1 'polypeptide(L)'
;MTGPEAPEAPAAEVVVESVPAAMSLAPNAVGPNLGAELLLDTEARPGVESMRAGLLQAGPLAAAGVLANGASVVLTVALARLLTPHSYGVLNQLTGLYLILSMPGSAVVVAVVRRVTLWHEDGSGHLVRRWAGRVHRQGTMLVLVWAVVVFVSRHGVAVVLNQQSGVGIAAILTAAAFFVLLSLDRGLLQARRAYRPLAVNLLVEMGVRLAAVLVLVLAGYGPSGAAVGVLIGEVVAAGHARYAAVKAWSDGQGPRVRSAGGWVAAVRPDPVLGGGAMVRRTVVLDLVVASVSLSMVAVLQNVDVLVVGRDNPTHSGAYAAVSVTSKAIVFGAIVLGGYLLPEAAIRWRQGGHALRQLAVVLVLLAIPSVLLLGLAVAAPEKLLQVLFHHAYTSAADALAPLVGAMILLSISVVLTMYLLAVGRHWVAAVLVGGAAALTAAVLEVHGSPRATALVDLAVQAVVLLVIVTGFTLVHRRVRVAKEVAGLT
;
A
#
# COMPACT_ATOMS: atom_id res chain seq x y z
N MET A 1 65.66 25.36 19.33
CA MET A 1 65.03 25.87 18.09
C MET A 1 64.14 24.79 17.59
N THR A 2 62.89 24.86 17.98
CA THR A 2 61.81 23.94 17.60
C THR A 2 61.04 24.57 16.44
N GLY A 3 61.03 23.90 15.28
CA GLY A 3 60.28 24.34 14.11
C GLY A 3 58.77 24.05 14.30
N PRO A 4 57.88 24.82 13.65
CA PRO A 4 56.46 24.67 13.82
C PRO A 4 55.91 23.50 13.02
N GLU A 5 55.05 22.70 13.66
CA GLU A 5 54.21 21.65 13.04
C GLU A 5 53.23 22.28 12.07
N ALA A 6 53.11 21.64 10.88
CA ALA A 6 52.10 21.97 9.89
C ALA A 6 50.70 21.49 10.33
N PRO A 7 49.64 22.24 10.06
CA PRO A 7 48.29 21.82 10.41
C PRO A 7 47.78 20.67 9.51
N GLU A 8 47.31 19.59 10.12
CA GLU A 8 46.60 18.52 9.47
C GLU A 8 45.33 19.05 8.79
N ALA A 9 45.16 18.68 7.52
CA ALA A 9 43.93 18.97 6.77
C ALA A 9 42.76 18.14 7.33
N PRO A 10 41.58 18.73 7.50
CA PRO A 10 40.42 17.97 8.00
C PRO A 10 39.99 16.92 6.94
N ALA A 11 39.85 15.70 7.41
CA ALA A 11 39.28 14.59 6.62
C ALA A 11 37.88 14.98 6.14
N ALA A 12 37.66 14.85 4.84
CA ALA A 12 36.36 15.08 4.23
C ALA A 12 35.34 14.09 4.80
N GLU A 13 34.48 14.58 5.67
CA GLU A 13 33.38 13.86 6.27
C GLU A 13 32.34 13.61 5.18
N VAL A 14 32.21 12.33 4.79
CA VAL A 14 31.16 11.88 3.84
C VAL A 14 29.83 12.05 4.54
N VAL A 15 29.07 13.08 4.16
CA VAL A 15 27.71 13.33 4.62
C VAL A 15 26.84 12.17 4.09
N VAL A 16 26.55 11.19 4.94
CA VAL A 16 25.59 10.13 4.68
C VAL A 16 24.18 10.70 4.88
N GLU A 17 23.53 10.98 3.75
CA GLU A 17 22.16 11.47 3.71
C GLU A 17 21.22 10.50 4.46
N SER A 18 20.45 11.00 5.42
CA SER A 18 19.54 10.22 6.27
C SER A 18 18.44 9.53 5.46
N VAL A 19 18.37 8.20 5.52
CA VAL A 19 17.36 7.37 4.85
C VAL A 19 16.06 7.35 5.66
N PRO A 20 14.89 7.62 5.05
CA PRO A 20 13.60 7.62 5.74
C PRO A 20 13.12 6.22 6.12
N ALA A 21 12.32 6.16 7.17
CA ALA A 21 11.73 4.94 7.70
C ALA A 21 10.67 4.34 6.76
N ALA A 22 10.64 3.05 6.76
CA ALA A 22 9.85 2.18 5.89
C ALA A 22 8.33 2.31 6.01
N MET A 23 7.64 2.16 4.92
CA MET A 23 6.17 2.22 4.77
C MET A 23 5.54 0.84 4.57
N SER A 24 4.46 0.58 5.27
CA SER A 24 3.59 -0.58 5.06
C SER A 24 2.44 -0.23 4.12
N LEU A 25 2.16 -1.07 3.14
CA LEU A 25 1.48 -0.70 1.91
C LEU A 25 0.36 -1.63 1.45
N ALA A 26 -0.60 -1.91 2.27
CA ALA A 26 -1.85 -2.45 1.75
C ALA A 26 -3.02 -1.90 2.54
N PRO A 27 -4.11 -1.49 1.88
CA PRO A 27 -5.31 -1.03 2.60
C PRO A 27 -5.87 -2.08 3.54
N ASN A 28 -5.59 -3.36 3.27
CA ASN A 28 -6.03 -4.50 4.07
C ASN A 28 -4.89 -5.48 4.41
N ALA A 29 -3.65 -5.22 3.97
CA ALA A 29 -2.54 -6.03 4.42
C ALA A 29 -2.16 -5.57 5.83
N VAL A 30 -2.34 -6.45 6.78
CA VAL A 30 -1.66 -6.39 8.06
C VAL A 30 -0.20 -6.24 7.75
N GLY A 31 0.39 -5.15 8.22
CA GLY A 31 1.69 -4.70 7.77
C GLY A 31 2.74 -5.80 7.78
N PRO A 32 3.48 -5.93 6.70
CA PRO A 32 4.59 -6.88 6.54
C PRO A 32 5.73 -6.65 7.54
N ASN A 33 5.63 -5.61 8.35
CA ASN A 33 6.59 -5.28 9.40
C ASN A 33 6.72 -6.35 10.50
N LEU A 34 5.78 -7.29 10.60
CA LEU A 34 5.85 -8.39 11.57
C LEU A 34 6.99 -9.37 11.29
N GLY A 35 7.23 -9.69 10.01
CA GLY A 35 8.37 -10.52 9.63
C GLY A 35 9.71 -9.79 9.80
N ALA A 36 9.73 -8.48 9.61
CA ALA A 36 10.93 -7.67 9.76
C ALA A 36 11.32 -7.46 11.23
N GLU A 37 10.36 -7.23 12.14
CA GLU A 37 10.64 -7.19 13.59
C GLU A 37 11.21 -8.52 14.09
N LEU A 38 10.75 -9.65 13.54
CA LEU A 38 11.22 -10.99 13.92
C LEU A 38 12.64 -11.28 13.43
N LEU A 39 13.07 -10.71 12.30
CA LEU A 39 14.39 -10.96 11.73
C LEU A 39 15.45 -9.96 12.23
N LEU A 40 15.04 -8.78 12.70
CA LEU A 40 15.95 -7.75 13.21
C LEU A 40 16.44 -8.03 14.64
N ASP A 41 15.71 -8.84 15.42
CA ASP A 41 16.17 -9.35 16.71
C ASP A 41 17.31 -10.41 16.57
N THR A 42 17.71 -10.76 15.34
CA THR A 42 18.68 -11.85 15.09
C THR A 42 20.15 -11.39 15.19
N GLU A 43 20.46 -10.09 15.28
CA GLU A 43 21.86 -9.62 15.45
C GLU A 43 22.32 -9.49 16.92
N ALA A 44 21.41 -9.27 17.84
CA ALA A 44 21.63 -9.63 19.23
C ALA A 44 21.08 -11.04 19.38
N ARG A 45 21.89 -12.11 19.40
CA ARG A 45 21.41 -13.47 19.64
C ARG A 45 20.24 -13.44 20.64
N PRO A 46 18.99 -13.23 20.22
CA PRO A 46 17.85 -13.34 21.09
C PRO A 46 17.76 -14.83 21.37
N GLY A 47 17.71 -15.19 22.63
CA GLY A 47 17.39 -16.54 22.98
C GLY A 47 16.11 -16.93 22.25
N VAL A 48 15.96 -18.18 21.87
CA VAL A 48 14.76 -18.76 21.21
C VAL A 48 13.46 -18.28 21.88
N GLU A 49 13.51 -17.89 23.15
CA GLU A 49 12.42 -17.32 23.94
C GLU A 49 11.99 -15.90 23.52
N SER A 50 12.90 -15.01 23.10
CA SER A 50 12.51 -13.64 22.67
C SER A 50 11.87 -13.66 21.28
N MET A 51 12.34 -14.53 20.39
CA MET A 51 11.76 -14.74 19.07
C MET A 51 10.37 -15.39 19.18
N ARG A 52 10.21 -16.36 20.09
CA ARG A 52 8.92 -16.99 20.38
C ARG A 52 7.91 -16.02 20.99
N ALA A 53 8.35 -15.12 21.85
CA ALA A 53 7.50 -14.07 22.44
C ALA A 53 7.06 -13.04 21.38
N GLY A 54 7.94 -12.65 20.47
CA GLY A 54 7.61 -11.78 19.32
C GLY A 54 6.58 -12.41 18.38
N LEU A 55 6.79 -13.70 18.01
CA LEU A 55 5.85 -14.49 17.20
C LEU A 55 4.47 -14.62 17.85
N LEU A 56 4.43 -14.89 19.16
CA LEU A 56 3.17 -15.02 19.91
C LEU A 56 2.41 -13.68 20.01
N GLN A 57 3.10 -12.55 20.05
CA GLN A 57 2.47 -11.23 20.06
C GLN A 57 1.96 -10.80 18.69
N ALA A 58 2.67 -11.12 17.63
CA ALA A 58 2.41 -10.74 16.27
C ALA A 58 1.54 -11.74 15.50
N GLY A 59 1.55 -13.02 15.91
CA GLY A 59 0.78 -14.10 15.29
C GLY A 59 -0.69 -13.80 15.07
N PRO A 60 -1.43 -13.28 16.09
CA PRO A 60 -2.83 -12.94 15.92
C PRO A 60 -3.11 -11.91 14.83
N LEU A 61 -2.21 -10.93 14.66
CA LEU A 61 -2.34 -9.90 13.65
C LEU A 61 -2.08 -10.46 12.24
N ALA A 62 -1.05 -11.30 12.08
CA ALA A 62 -0.77 -11.98 10.82
C ALA A 62 -1.92 -12.92 10.41
N ALA A 63 -2.44 -13.70 11.35
CA ALA A 63 -3.59 -14.57 11.12
C ALA A 63 -4.84 -13.79 10.73
N ALA A 64 -5.14 -12.68 11.42
CA ALA A 64 -6.26 -11.80 11.08
C ALA A 64 -6.12 -11.22 9.67
N GLY A 65 -4.91 -10.83 9.26
CA GLY A 65 -4.65 -10.34 7.91
C GLY A 65 -4.85 -11.40 6.83
N VAL A 66 -4.35 -12.61 7.04
CA VAL A 66 -4.58 -13.73 6.10
C VAL A 66 -6.07 -14.05 5.98
N LEU A 67 -6.79 -14.11 7.11
CA LEU A 67 -8.23 -14.34 7.12
C LEU A 67 -9.00 -13.22 6.42
N ALA A 68 -8.67 -11.95 6.68
CA ALA A 68 -9.32 -10.81 6.04
C ALA A 68 -9.08 -10.79 4.52
N ASN A 69 -7.86 -11.06 4.07
CA ASN A 69 -7.55 -11.13 2.64
C ASN A 69 -8.23 -12.33 1.96
N GLY A 70 -8.20 -13.50 2.61
CA GLY A 70 -8.92 -14.68 2.11
C GLY A 70 -10.42 -14.45 1.98
N ALA A 71 -11.05 -13.84 2.99
CA ALA A 71 -12.46 -13.47 2.97
C ALA A 71 -12.78 -12.44 1.86
N SER A 72 -11.87 -11.50 1.57
CA SER A 72 -12.03 -10.56 0.45
C SER A 72 -12.06 -11.26 -0.91
N VAL A 73 -11.19 -12.27 -1.10
CA VAL A 73 -11.19 -13.08 -2.33
C VAL A 73 -12.49 -13.86 -2.46
N VAL A 74 -12.92 -14.52 -1.39
CA VAL A 74 -14.19 -15.27 -1.36
C VAL A 74 -15.37 -14.34 -1.66
N LEU A 75 -15.41 -13.15 -1.05
CA LEU A 75 -16.45 -12.14 -1.33
C LEU A 75 -16.46 -11.74 -2.81
N THR A 76 -15.29 -11.48 -3.39
CA THR A 76 -15.18 -11.08 -4.81
C THR A 76 -15.74 -12.16 -5.75
N VAL A 77 -15.39 -13.44 -5.51
CA VAL A 77 -15.91 -14.57 -6.28
C VAL A 77 -17.42 -14.77 -6.06
N ALA A 78 -17.88 -14.63 -4.81
CA ALA A 78 -19.30 -14.74 -4.49
C ALA A 78 -20.13 -13.64 -5.20
N LEU A 79 -19.65 -12.40 -5.20
CA LEU A 79 -20.30 -11.28 -5.87
C LEU A 79 -20.33 -11.44 -7.39
N ALA A 80 -19.29 -12.02 -8.00
CA ALA A 80 -19.30 -12.35 -9.42
C ALA A 80 -20.35 -13.40 -9.79
N ARG A 81 -20.74 -14.27 -8.84
CA ARG A 81 -21.81 -15.27 -9.04
C ARG A 81 -23.20 -14.76 -8.71
N LEU A 82 -23.32 -13.77 -7.83
CA LEU A 82 -24.60 -13.19 -7.40
C LEU A 82 -25.06 -12.04 -8.31
N LEU A 83 -24.13 -11.33 -8.92
CA LEU A 83 -24.41 -10.18 -9.77
C LEU A 83 -24.40 -10.57 -11.26
N THR A 84 -25.14 -9.81 -12.06
CA THR A 84 -24.98 -9.88 -13.52
C THR A 84 -23.59 -9.39 -13.93
N PRO A 85 -23.03 -9.80 -15.09
CA PRO A 85 -21.74 -9.31 -15.56
C PRO A 85 -21.66 -7.79 -15.59
N HIS A 86 -22.70 -7.10 -16.07
CA HIS A 86 -22.74 -5.64 -16.06
C HIS A 86 -22.65 -5.06 -14.64
N SER A 87 -23.46 -5.57 -13.70
CA SER A 87 -23.45 -5.11 -12.29
C SER A 87 -22.11 -5.39 -11.62
N TYR A 88 -21.46 -6.51 -11.95
CA TYR A 88 -20.13 -6.83 -11.46
C TYR A 88 -19.06 -5.87 -12.01
N GLY A 89 -19.19 -5.47 -13.29
CA GLY A 89 -18.33 -4.44 -13.89
C GLY A 89 -18.44 -3.09 -13.16
N VAL A 90 -19.68 -2.66 -12.90
CA VAL A 90 -19.96 -1.44 -12.09
C VAL A 90 -19.33 -1.54 -10.70
N LEU A 91 -19.50 -2.68 -10.02
CA LEU A 91 -18.91 -2.89 -8.71
C LEU A 91 -17.36 -2.81 -8.75
N ASN A 92 -16.74 -3.39 -9.77
CA ASN A 92 -15.29 -3.35 -9.92
C ASN A 92 -14.77 -1.95 -10.22
N GLN A 93 -15.51 -1.15 -11.00
CA GLN A 93 -15.25 0.27 -11.20
C GLN A 93 -15.27 1.03 -9.86
N LEU A 94 -16.30 0.82 -9.04
CA LEU A 94 -16.40 1.43 -7.71
C LEU A 94 -15.27 0.98 -6.79
N THR A 95 -14.90 -0.30 -6.83
CA THR A 95 -13.78 -0.85 -6.05
C THR A 95 -12.44 -0.27 -6.50
N GLY A 96 -12.21 -0.12 -7.80
CA GLY A 96 -11.01 0.52 -8.34
C GLY A 96 -10.88 1.97 -7.86
N LEU A 97 -11.98 2.72 -7.87
CA LEU A 97 -12.04 4.09 -7.36
C LEU A 97 -11.73 4.15 -5.85
N TYR A 98 -12.30 3.22 -5.06
CA TYR A 98 -11.99 3.07 -3.64
C TYR A 98 -10.50 2.80 -3.41
N LEU A 99 -9.90 1.87 -4.13
CA LEU A 99 -8.48 1.52 -3.98
C LEU A 99 -7.56 2.71 -4.28
N ILE A 100 -7.83 3.47 -5.35
CA ILE A 100 -7.05 4.67 -5.70
C ILE A 100 -7.12 5.70 -4.56
N LEU A 101 -8.31 5.99 -4.05
CA LEU A 101 -8.53 7.07 -3.08
C LEU A 101 -8.21 6.67 -1.64
N SER A 102 -8.17 5.39 -1.31
CA SER A 102 -7.82 4.89 0.02
C SER A 102 -6.30 4.82 0.26
N MET A 103 -5.48 4.77 -0.81
CA MET A 103 -4.01 4.63 -0.70
C MET A 103 -3.32 5.66 0.21
N PRO A 104 -3.71 6.95 0.25
CA PRO A 104 -3.14 7.91 1.21
C PRO A 104 -3.27 7.46 2.68
N GLY A 105 -4.27 6.65 3.00
CA GLY A 105 -4.45 6.09 4.34
C GLY A 105 -3.25 5.27 4.81
N SER A 106 -2.63 4.49 3.94
CA SER A 106 -1.43 3.72 4.27
C SER A 106 -0.27 4.61 4.71
N ALA A 107 -0.09 5.75 4.04
CA ALA A 107 0.91 6.74 4.41
C ALA A 107 0.60 7.40 5.76
N VAL A 108 -0.68 7.61 6.08
CA VAL A 108 -1.10 8.13 7.40
C VAL A 108 -0.70 7.17 8.52
N VAL A 109 -0.87 5.87 8.36
CA VAL A 109 -0.41 4.87 9.37
C VAL A 109 1.06 5.08 9.69
N VAL A 110 1.91 5.14 8.67
CA VAL A 110 3.36 5.29 8.84
C VAL A 110 3.71 6.62 9.51
N ALA A 111 3.09 7.72 9.07
CA ALA A 111 3.31 9.03 9.66
C ALA A 111 2.99 9.05 11.17
N VAL A 112 1.87 8.43 11.53
CA VAL A 112 1.42 8.35 12.92
C VAL A 112 2.39 7.50 13.75
N VAL A 113 2.73 6.31 13.27
CA VAL A 113 3.68 5.42 13.95
C VAL A 113 4.99 6.15 14.20
N ARG A 114 5.59 6.74 13.16
CA ARG A 114 6.84 7.46 13.28
C ARG A 114 6.76 8.62 14.27
N ARG A 115 5.72 9.47 14.16
CA ARG A 115 5.55 10.62 15.03
C ARG A 115 5.38 10.24 16.50
N VAL A 116 4.57 9.22 16.76
CA VAL A 116 4.30 8.75 18.11
C VAL A 116 5.55 8.11 18.74
N THR A 117 6.30 7.35 17.95
CA THR A 117 7.56 6.75 18.40
C THR A 117 8.58 7.81 18.79
N LEU A 118 8.81 8.82 17.94
CA LEU A 118 9.72 9.94 18.25
C LEU A 118 9.31 10.68 19.54
N TRP A 119 8.02 10.94 19.75
CA TRP A 119 7.57 11.57 20.98
C TRP A 119 7.75 10.71 22.23
N HIS A 120 7.68 9.40 22.09
CA HIS A 120 7.98 8.49 23.19
C HIS A 120 9.47 8.55 23.58
N GLU A 121 10.37 8.59 22.61
CA GLU A 121 11.81 8.71 22.83
C GLU A 121 12.20 10.03 23.48
N ASP A 122 11.56 11.12 23.04
CA ASP A 122 11.78 12.46 23.59
C ASP A 122 11.11 12.68 24.96
N GLY A 123 10.48 11.66 25.58
CA GLY A 123 9.74 11.79 26.83
C GLY A 123 8.42 12.57 26.71
N SER A 124 8.03 12.96 25.50
CA SER A 124 6.85 13.77 25.18
C SER A 124 5.58 12.95 24.94
N GLY A 125 5.55 11.69 25.37
CA GLY A 125 4.43 10.76 25.16
C GLY A 125 3.08 11.26 25.68
N HIS A 126 3.07 12.17 26.68
CA HIS A 126 1.86 12.81 27.20
C HIS A 126 1.14 13.68 26.16
N LEU A 127 1.83 14.15 25.12
CA LEU A 127 1.25 14.96 24.03
C LEU A 127 0.43 14.12 23.06
N VAL A 128 0.71 12.82 22.94
CA VAL A 128 0.08 11.93 21.97
C VAL A 128 -1.45 11.95 22.10
N ARG A 129 -1.97 11.83 23.32
CA ARG A 129 -3.43 11.78 23.54
C ARG A 129 -4.14 13.07 23.10
N ARG A 130 -3.58 14.23 23.44
CA ARG A 130 -4.15 15.54 23.05
C ARG A 130 -4.07 15.75 21.55
N TRP A 131 -2.94 15.42 20.95
CA TRP A 131 -2.74 15.52 19.51
C TRP A 131 -3.66 14.57 18.74
N ALA A 132 -3.70 13.29 19.11
CA ALA A 132 -4.54 12.28 18.46
C ALA A 132 -6.03 12.66 18.54
N GLY A 133 -6.51 13.15 19.70
CA GLY A 133 -7.88 13.63 19.85
C GLY A 133 -8.20 14.83 18.96
N ARG A 134 -7.27 15.77 18.80
CA ARG A 134 -7.43 16.94 17.92
C ARG A 134 -7.45 16.53 16.46
N VAL A 135 -6.47 15.74 16.02
CA VAL A 135 -6.36 15.30 14.62
C VAL A 135 -7.56 14.42 14.22
N HIS A 136 -7.98 13.52 15.10
CA HIS A 136 -9.16 12.70 14.84
C HIS A 136 -10.42 13.55 14.70
N ARG A 137 -10.67 14.52 15.59
CA ARG A 137 -11.84 15.42 15.49
C ARG A 137 -11.80 16.24 14.20
N GLN A 138 -10.65 16.81 13.83
CA GLN A 138 -10.49 17.55 12.57
C GLN A 138 -10.67 16.62 11.36
N GLY A 139 -10.11 15.41 11.40
CA GLY A 139 -10.28 14.40 10.38
C GLY A 139 -11.75 13.99 10.21
N THR A 140 -12.47 13.76 11.32
CA THR A 140 -13.91 13.43 11.28
C THR A 140 -14.71 14.58 10.65
N MET A 141 -14.45 15.83 11.04
CA MET A 141 -15.11 16.99 10.42
C MET A 141 -14.83 17.05 8.91
N LEU A 142 -13.57 16.84 8.50
CA LEU A 142 -13.19 16.85 7.09
C LEU A 142 -13.90 15.72 6.32
N VAL A 143 -13.99 14.52 6.89
CA VAL A 143 -14.71 13.37 6.29
C VAL A 143 -16.20 13.68 6.16
N LEU A 144 -16.81 14.30 7.15
CA LEU A 144 -18.24 14.67 7.09
C LEU A 144 -18.49 15.74 6.02
N VAL A 145 -17.65 16.77 5.95
CA VAL A 145 -17.73 17.80 4.88
C VAL A 145 -17.53 17.13 3.51
N TRP A 146 -16.54 16.26 3.37
CA TRP A 146 -16.31 15.48 2.16
C TRP A 146 -17.54 14.64 1.78
N ALA A 147 -18.14 13.93 2.73
CA ALA A 147 -19.34 13.14 2.49
C ALA A 147 -20.51 13.99 1.96
N VAL A 148 -20.70 15.20 2.50
CA VAL A 148 -21.72 16.16 1.99
C VAL A 148 -21.38 16.60 0.57
N VAL A 149 -20.13 17.00 0.30
CA VAL A 149 -19.68 17.41 -1.04
C VAL A 149 -19.90 16.30 -2.05
N VAL A 150 -19.48 15.08 -1.73
CA VAL A 150 -19.63 13.90 -2.57
C VAL A 150 -21.11 13.56 -2.79
N PHE A 151 -21.94 13.65 -1.74
CA PHE A 151 -23.37 13.38 -1.86
C PHE A 151 -24.06 14.41 -2.77
N VAL A 152 -23.70 15.68 -2.70
CA VAL A 152 -24.23 16.73 -3.57
C VAL A 152 -23.74 16.54 -5.02
N SER A 153 -22.46 16.23 -5.21
CA SER A 153 -21.85 16.06 -6.54
C SER A 153 -22.08 14.67 -7.17
N ARG A 154 -22.72 13.72 -6.47
CA ARG A 154 -22.85 12.33 -6.89
C ARG A 154 -23.39 12.12 -8.30
N HIS A 155 -24.34 12.94 -8.72
CA HIS A 155 -24.93 12.86 -10.07
C HIS A 155 -23.93 13.28 -11.15
N GLY A 156 -23.16 14.36 -10.92
CA GLY A 156 -22.12 14.80 -11.86
C GLY A 156 -21.03 13.75 -12.03
N VAL A 157 -20.57 13.15 -10.92
CA VAL A 157 -19.57 12.06 -10.97
C VAL A 157 -20.14 10.81 -11.65
N ALA A 158 -21.43 10.49 -11.43
CA ALA A 158 -22.10 9.36 -12.08
C ALA A 158 -22.12 9.54 -13.61
N VAL A 159 -22.41 10.74 -14.10
CA VAL A 159 -22.37 11.05 -15.55
C VAL A 159 -20.95 10.86 -16.11
N VAL A 160 -19.93 11.35 -15.42
CA VAL A 160 -18.53 11.19 -15.85
C VAL A 160 -18.11 9.73 -15.94
N LEU A 161 -18.58 8.89 -15.00
CA LEU A 161 -18.26 7.46 -14.95
C LEU A 161 -19.26 6.59 -15.73
N ASN A 162 -20.23 7.20 -16.42
CA ASN A 162 -21.30 6.51 -17.14
C ASN A 162 -22.07 5.51 -16.25
N GLN A 163 -22.41 5.93 -15.03
CA GLN A 163 -23.10 5.11 -14.03
C GLN A 163 -24.55 5.57 -13.87
N GLN A 164 -25.48 4.62 -13.78
CA GLN A 164 -26.91 4.92 -13.61
C GLN A 164 -27.25 5.49 -12.23
N SER A 165 -26.48 5.14 -11.20
CA SER A 165 -26.72 5.54 -9.81
C SER A 165 -25.54 6.24 -9.19
N GLY A 166 -25.75 7.46 -8.69
CA GLY A 166 -24.75 8.20 -7.92
C GLY A 166 -24.60 7.71 -6.46
N VAL A 167 -25.51 6.84 -5.97
CA VAL A 167 -25.48 6.39 -4.56
C VAL A 167 -24.25 5.52 -4.31
N GLY A 168 -23.95 4.56 -5.19
CA GLY A 168 -22.77 3.71 -5.08
C GLY A 168 -21.47 4.52 -5.08
N ILE A 169 -21.39 5.55 -5.94
CA ILE A 169 -20.25 6.45 -6.02
C ILE A 169 -20.09 7.24 -4.71
N ALA A 170 -21.19 7.84 -4.21
CA ALA A 170 -21.14 8.58 -2.96
C ALA A 170 -20.71 7.70 -1.80
N ALA A 171 -21.21 6.47 -1.72
CA ALA A 171 -20.84 5.51 -0.69
C ALA A 171 -19.34 5.16 -0.76
N ILE A 172 -18.82 4.86 -1.93
CA ILE A 172 -17.43 4.43 -2.11
C ILE A 172 -16.42 5.57 -1.87
N LEU A 173 -16.72 6.78 -2.34
CA LEU A 173 -15.88 7.97 -2.09
C LEU A 173 -15.86 8.34 -0.60
N THR A 174 -16.99 8.18 0.08
CA THR A 174 -17.09 8.39 1.53
C THR A 174 -16.37 7.29 2.30
N ALA A 175 -16.48 6.03 1.86
CA ALA A 175 -15.77 4.89 2.44
C ALA A 175 -14.25 5.09 2.38
N ALA A 176 -13.71 5.56 1.24
CA ALA A 176 -12.29 5.85 1.10
C ALA A 176 -11.82 6.93 2.09
N ALA A 177 -12.63 7.97 2.33
CA ALA A 177 -12.30 8.99 3.32
C ALA A 177 -12.34 8.44 4.76
N PHE A 178 -13.30 7.56 5.09
CA PHE A 178 -13.33 6.85 6.38
C PHE A 178 -12.13 5.92 6.55
N PHE A 179 -11.65 5.25 5.50
CA PHE A 179 -10.44 4.45 5.55
C PHE A 179 -9.21 5.30 5.92
N VAL A 180 -9.08 6.51 5.37
CA VAL A 180 -7.99 7.42 5.75
C VAL A 180 -8.09 7.82 7.23
N LEU A 181 -9.29 8.07 7.74
CA LEU A 181 -9.51 8.36 9.16
C LEU A 181 -9.21 7.14 10.05
N LEU A 182 -9.67 5.95 9.65
CA LEU A 182 -9.39 4.68 10.31
C LEU A 182 -7.87 4.42 10.41
N SER A 183 -7.12 4.78 9.38
CA SER A 183 -5.67 4.62 9.29
C SER A 183 -4.93 5.41 10.38
N LEU A 184 -5.46 6.55 10.82
CA LEU A 184 -4.92 7.32 11.96
C LEU A 184 -4.95 6.48 13.25
N ASP A 185 -6.11 5.90 13.58
CA ASP A 185 -6.27 5.14 14.83
C ASP A 185 -5.55 3.78 14.77
N ARG A 186 -5.48 3.14 13.60
CA ARG A 186 -4.62 1.97 13.36
C ARG A 186 -3.14 2.27 13.56
N GLY A 187 -2.68 3.43 13.08
CA GLY A 187 -1.31 3.89 13.33
C GLY A 187 -1.02 4.11 14.82
N LEU A 188 -1.99 4.63 15.59
CA LEU A 188 -1.87 4.76 17.05
C LEU A 188 -1.78 3.40 17.76
N LEU A 189 -2.58 2.42 17.35
CA LEU A 189 -2.53 1.05 17.89
C LEU A 189 -1.21 0.36 17.55
N GLN A 190 -0.74 0.53 16.32
CA GLN A 190 0.53 -0.04 15.86
C GLN A 190 1.73 0.58 16.59
N ALA A 191 1.77 1.92 16.73
CA ALA A 191 2.81 2.61 17.49
C ALA A 191 2.91 2.13 18.94
N ARG A 192 1.79 1.69 19.52
CA ARG A 192 1.73 1.14 20.88
C ARG A 192 1.97 -0.37 20.93
N ARG A 193 2.19 -1.04 19.78
CA ARG A 193 2.27 -2.50 19.67
C ARG A 193 1.02 -3.22 20.20
N ALA A 194 -0.12 -2.57 20.12
CA ALA A 194 -1.42 -3.13 20.52
C ALA A 194 -1.97 -4.04 19.41
N TYR A 195 -1.25 -5.13 19.12
CA TYR A 195 -1.53 -6.00 17.97
C TYR A 195 -2.85 -6.78 18.09
N ARG A 196 -3.25 -7.17 19.30
CA ARG A 196 -4.55 -7.85 19.50
C ARG A 196 -5.75 -6.95 19.17
N PRO A 197 -5.88 -5.71 19.71
CA PRO A 197 -6.94 -4.79 19.29
C PRO A 197 -6.91 -4.47 17.79
N LEU A 198 -5.72 -4.38 17.20
CA LEU A 198 -5.55 -4.15 15.76
C LEU A 198 -6.05 -5.36 14.94
N ALA A 199 -5.72 -6.59 15.36
CA ALA A 199 -6.21 -7.82 14.74
C ALA A 199 -7.74 -7.92 14.80
N VAL A 200 -8.33 -7.63 15.98
CA VAL A 200 -9.80 -7.61 16.15
C VAL A 200 -10.42 -6.54 15.23
N ASN A 201 -9.80 -5.36 15.10
CA ASN A 201 -10.29 -4.32 14.22
C ASN A 201 -10.35 -4.76 12.75
N LEU A 202 -9.34 -5.48 12.27
CA LEU A 202 -9.32 -6.03 10.91
C LEU A 202 -10.44 -7.06 10.69
N LEU A 203 -10.65 -7.93 11.68
CA LEU A 203 -11.71 -8.94 11.60
C LEU A 203 -13.12 -8.30 11.68
N VAL A 204 -13.29 -7.28 12.52
CA VAL A 204 -14.54 -6.50 12.61
C VAL A 204 -14.83 -5.81 11.28
N GLU A 205 -13.84 -5.11 10.71
CA GLU A 205 -13.99 -4.48 9.39
C GLU A 205 -14.44 -5.49 8.36
N MET A 206 -13.70 -6.60 8.23
CA MET A 206 -13.98 -7.58 7.21
C MET A 206 -15.30 -8.30 7.43
N GLY A 207 -15.61 -8.69 8.67
CA GLY A 207 -16.86 -9.36 9.01
C GLY A 207 -18.09 -8.49 8.77
N VAL A 208 -18.05 -7.22 9.20
CA VAL A 208 -19.15 -6.27 8.97
C VAL A 208 -19.29 -5.94 7.49
N ARG A 209 -18.17 -5.71 6.78
CA ARG A 209 -18.18 -5.45 5.33
C ARG A 209 -18.78 -6.64 4.59
N LEU A 210 -18.32 -7.86 4.87
CA LEU A 210 -18.82 -9.08 4.25
C LEU A 210 -20.34 -9.23 4.47
N ALA A 211 -20.79 -9.12 5.70
CA ALA A 211 -22.20 -9.24 6.06
C ALA A 211 -23.06 -8.16 5.39
N ALA A 212 -22.66 -6.89 5.50
CA ALA A 212 -23.41 -5.76 4.93
C ALA A 212 -23.49 -5.83 3.40
N VAL A 213 -22.36 -6.15 2.74
CA VAL A 213 -22.32 -6.32 1.27
C VAL A 213 -23.26 -7.45 0.82
N LEU A 214 -23.14 -8.63 1.46
CA LEU A 214 -24.00 -9.78 1.07
C LEU A 214 -25.47 -9.50 1.34
N VAL A 215 -25.83 -8.96 2.50
CA VAL A 215 -27.21 -8.62 2.84
C VAL A 215 -27.80 -7.63 1.84
N LEU A 216 -27.09 -6.54 1.52
CA LEU A 216 -27.60 -5.53 0.61
C LEU A 216 -27.67 -6.01 -0.84
N VAL A 217 -26.74 -6.84 -1.30
CA VAL A 217 -26.76 -7.43 -2.64
C VAL A 217 -27.92 -8.44 -2.75
N LEU A 218 -28.10 -9.31 -1.76
CA LEU A 218 -29.21 -10.29 -1.73
C LEU A 218 -30.58 -9.61 -1.59
N ALA A 219 -30.64 -8.43 -0.92
CA ALA A 219 -31.85 -7.60 -0.87
C ALA A 219 -32.16 -6.87 -2.21
N GLY A 220 -31.34 -7.09 -3.26
CA GLY A 220 -31.59 -6.55 -4.59
C GLY A 220 -31.02 -5.15 -4.86
N TYR A 221 -30.24 -4.56 -3.94
CA TYR A 221 -29.62 -3.24 -4.15
C TYR A 221 -28.41 -3.26 -5.08
N GLY A 222 -28.01 -4.43 -5.59
CA GLY A 222 -26.95 -4.60 -6.59
C GLY A 222 -25.61 -3.96 -6.22
N PRO A 223 -24.89 -3.36 -7.21
CA PRO A 223 -23.56 -2.78 -6.97
C PRO A 223 -23.58 -1.57 -6.02
N SER A 224 -24.66 -0.78 -6.02
CA SER A 224 -24.83 0.34 -5.08
C SER A 224 -24.98 -0.16 -3.64
N GLY A 225 -25.71 -1.27 -3.44
CA GLY A 225 -25.81 -1.94 -2.14
C GLY A 225 -24.44 -2.45 -1.67
N ALA A 226 -23.68 -3.08 -2.57
CA ALA A 226 -22.31 -3.51 -2.24
C ALA A 226 -21.43 -2.33 -1.80
N ALA A 227 -21.48 -1.19 -2.50
CA ALA A 227 -20.74 0.02 -2.13
C ALA A 227 -21.15 0.59 -0.76
N VAL A 228 -22.45 0.59 -0.46
CA VAL A 228 -22.96 0.98 0.87
C VAL A 228 -22.50 -0.01 1.93
N GLY A 229 -22.46 -1.31 1.64
CA GLY A 229 -21.92 -2.32 2.54
C GLY A 229 -20.44 -2.10 2.87
N VAL A 230 -19.63 -1.70 1.89
CA VAL A 230 -18.24 -1.28 2.13
C VAL A 230 -18.20 -0.09 3.06
N LEU A 231 -19.00 0.96 2.81
CA LEU A 231 -19.06 2.14 3.69
C LEU A 231 -19.44 1.76 5.13
N ILE A 232 -20.43 0.91 5.32
CA ILE A 232 -20.82 0.43 6.66
C ILE A 232 -19.63 -0.26 7.34
N GLY A 233 -18.91 -1.11 6.63
CA GLY A 233 -17.70 -1.76 7.13
C GLY A 233 -16.66 -0.75 7.62
N GLU A 234 -16.36 0.28 6.80
CA GLU A 234 -15.39 1.32 7.14
C GLU A 234 -15.81 2.16 8.35
N VAL A 235 -17.08 2.57 8.41
CA VAL A 235 -17.62 3.37 9.53
C VAL A 235 -17.52 2.60 10.84
N VAL A 236 -17.94 1.34 10.85
CA VAL A 236 -17.88 0.48 12.05
C VAL A 236 -16.43 0.21 12.44
N ALA A 237 -15.56 -0.06 11.48
CA ALA A 237 -14.14 -0.27 11.74
C ALA A 237 -13.46 0.98 12.30
N ALA A 238 -13.80 2.17 11.78
CA ALA A 238 -13.28 3.45 12.29
C ALA A 238 -13.74 3.72 13.73
N GLY A 239 -15.02 3.48 14.03
CA GLY A 239 -15.56 3.56 15.40
C GLY A 239 -14.87 2.60 16.37
N HIS A 240 -14.70 1.32 15.96
CA HIS A 240 -14.01 0.32 16.77
C HIS A 240 -12.52 0.65 16.96
N ALA A 241 -11.81 1.07 15.90
CA ALA A 241 -10.40 1.45 16.01
C ALA A 241 -10.21 2.66 16.95
N ARG A 242 -11.11 3.65 16.85
CA ARG A 242 -11.11 4.80 17.76
C ARG A 242 -11.31 4.40 19.21
N TYR A 243 -12.30 3.56 19.49
CA TYR A 243 -12.54 3.03 20.82
C TYR A 243 -11.30 2.29 21.35
N ALA A 244 -10.74 1.38 20.56
CA ALA A 244 -9.57 0.62 20.93
C ALA A 244 -8.32 1.51 21.15
N ALA A 245 -8.11 2.52 20.28
CA ALA A 245 -7.01 3.47 20.43
C ALA A 245 -7.17 4.31 21.70
N VAL A 246 -8.34 4.87 21.97
CA VAL A 246 -8.59 5.65 23.20
C VAL A 246 -8.35 4.79 24.44
N LYS A 247 -8.89 3.58 24.49
CA LYS A 247 -8.69 2.63 25.59
C LYS A 247 -7.21 2.31 25.76
N ALA A 248 -6.51 1.95 24.68
CA ALA A 248 -5.09 1.64 24.72
C ALA A 248 -4.24 2.81 25.26
N TRP A 249 -4.61 4.06 25.02
CA TRP A 249 -3.87 5.23 25.49
C TRP A 249 -4.37 5.80 26.83
N SER A 250 -5.50 5.32 27.39
CA SER A 250 -6.01 5.72 28.72
C SER A 250 -5.45 4.85 29.85
N ASP A 251 -5.17 3.57 29.59
CA ASP A 251 -4.83 2.60 30.62
C ASP A 251 -3.44 2.78 31.25
N GLY A 252 -2.76 3.91 31.01
CA GLY A 252 -1.55 4.34 31.71
C GLY A 252 -0.32 3.41 31.61
N GLN A 253 -0.53 2.20 31.14
CA GLN A 253 0.50 1.21 30.88
C GLN A 253 1.18 1.53 29.56
N GLY A 254 2.03 2.58 29.56
CA GLY A 254 2.99 2.73 28.47
C GLY A 254 3.76 1.41 28.32
N PRO A 255 4.01 0.91 27.10
CA PRO A 255 4.98 -0.16 26.97
C PRO A 255 6.23 0.33 27.72
N ARG A 256 6.71 -0.45 28.69
CA ARG A 256 8.07 -0.30 29.14
C ARG A 256 8.90 -0.55 27.89
N VAL A 257 9.34 0.53 27.26
CA VAL A 257 10.31 0.47 26.19
C VAL A 257 11.60 -0.02 26.85
N ARG A 258 11.69 -1.34 27.07
CA ARG A 258 13.00 -1.96 27.03
C ARG A 258 13.51 -1.58 25.65
N SER A 259 14.60 -0.83 25.63
CA SER A 259 15.28 -0.37 24.44
C SER A 259 15.11 -1.42 23.34
N ALA A 260 14.13 -1.19 22.43
CA ALA A 260 13.96 -1.97 21.26
C ALA A 260 15.15 -1.65 20.39
N GLY A 261 16.23 -2.41 20.59
CA GLY A 261 17.39 -2.37 19.73
C GLY A 261 16.92 -2.60 18.31
N GLY A 262 17.34 -1.78 17.42
CA GLY A 262 17.24 -1.99 15.99
C GLY A 262 16.34 -1.01 15.25
N TRP A 263 15.03 -1.10 15.36
CA TRP A 263 14.11 -0.35 14.48
C TRP A 263 14.04 1.15 14.82
N VAL A 264 13.94 1.46 16.10
CA VAL A 264 13.85 2.83 16.58
C VAL A 264 15.23 3.51 16.56
N ALA A 265 16.30 2.77 16.82
CA ALA A 265 17.66 3.26 16.63
C ALA A 265 17.98 3.61 15.16
N ALA A 266 17.34 2.92 14.22
CA ALA A 266 17.47 3.23 12.79
C ALA A 266 16.81 4.57 12.39
N VAL A 267 15.93 5.13 13.22
CA VAL A 267 15.19 6.38 12.96
C VAL A 267 15.73 7.56 13.78
N ARG A 268 16.77 7.37 14.62
CA ARG A 268 17.37 8.50 15.31
C ARG A 268 17.86 9.54 14.30
N PRO A 269 17.38 10.80 14.37
CA PRO A 269 18.06 11.89 13.67
C PRO A 269 19.49 11.97 14.22
N ASP A 270 20.46 12.09 13.33
CA ASP A 270 21.81 12.40 13.79
C ASP A 270 21.78 13.67 14.65
N PRO A 271 22.30 13.63 15.87
CA PRO A 271 22.32 14.81 16.75
C PRO A 271 23.16 15.95 16.18
N VAL A 272 23.92 15.71 15.11
CA VAL A 272 24.79 16.70 14.43
C VAL A 272 24.01 17.63 13.50
N LEU A 273 22.80 17.24 13.04
CA LEU A 273 21.95 18.11 12.22
C LEU A 273 21.15 19.04 13.12
N GLY A 274 21.80 20.08 13.63
CA GLY A 274 21.20 21.18 14.37
C GLY A 274 20.08 21.85 13.58
N GLY A 275 18.83 21.59 13.94
CA GLY A 275 17.68 22.30 13.40
C GLY A 275 16.44 21.42 13.27
N GLY A 276 15.62 21.37 14.32
CA GLY A 276 14.34 20.63 14.31
C GLY A 276 13.40 20.97 13.15
N ALA A 277 13.58 22.12 12.49
CA ALA A 277 12.83 22.53 11.29
C ALA A 277 13.29 21.78 10.04
N MET A 278 14.60 21.52 9.87
CA MET A 278 15.15 20.83 8.69
C MET A 278 14.80 19.35 8.71
N VAL A 279 14.95 18.68 9.85
CA VAL A 279 14.52 17.28 10.06
C VAL A 279 13.03 17.12 9.81
N ARG A 280 12.20 18.06 10.30
CA ARG A 280 10.76 18.05 10.08
C ARG A 280 10.40 18.18 8.59
N ARG A 281 11.11 19.00 7.82
CA ARG A 281 10.87 19.20 6.38
C ARG A 281 11.18 17.93 5.58
N THR A 282 12.29 17.26 5.86
CA THR A 282 12.68 16.01 5.19
C THR A 282 11.66 14.91 5.45
N VAL A 283 11.22 14.74 6.70
CA VAL A 283 10.20 13.74 7.07
C VAL A 283 8.88 13.96 6.34
N VAL A 284 8.42 15.21 6.23
CA VAL A 284 7.18 15.54 5.52
C VAL A 284 7.32 15.26 4.03
N LEU A 285 8.47 15.59 3.44
CA LEU A 285 8.74 15.32 2.02
C LEU A 285 8.72 13.82 1.73
N ASP A 286 9.40 13.02 2.53
CA ASP A 286 9.43 11.55 2.40
C ASP A 286 8.00 10.96 2.44
N LEU A 287 7.19 11.44 3.39
CA LEU A 287 5.82 10.99 3.54
C LEU A 287 4.95 11.37 2.32
N VAL A 288 5.10 12.61 1.82
CA VAL A 288 4.37 13.07 0.63
C VAL A 288 4.79 12.26 -0.59
N VAL A 289 6.10 12.09 -0.81
CA VAL A 289 6.63 11.33 -1.94
C VAL A 289 6.14 9.88 -1.91
N ALA A 290 6.18 9.26 -0.76
CA ALA A 290 5.69 7.91 -0.62
C ALA A 290 4.17 7.82 -0.83
N SER A 291 3.37 8.76 -0.27
CA SER A 291 1.93 8.81 -0.49
C SER A 291 1.59 8.96 -1.98
N VAL A 292 2.28 9.88 -2.67
CA VAL A 292 2.12 10.08 -4.12
C VAL A 292 2.50 8.81 -4.87
N SER A 293 3.64 8.20 -4.57
CA SER A 293 4.10 6.98 -5.25
C SER A 293 3.06 5.86 -5.15
N LEU A 294 2.48 5.65 -3.96
CA LEU A 294 1.49 4.62 -3.75
C LEU A 294 0.15 4.91 -4.43
N SER A 295 -0.29 6.17 -4.37
CA SER A 295 -1.49 6.57 -5.07
C SER A 295 -1.33 6.39 -6.58
N MET A 296 -0.15 6.67 -7.13
CA MET A 296 0.13 6.44 -8.55
C MET A 296 0.20 4.95 -8.91
N VAL A 297 0.76 4.11 -8.04
CA VAL A 297 0.67 2.65 -8.20
C VAL A 297 -0.79 2.19 -8.23
N ALA A 298 -1.64 2.73 -7.37
CA ALA A 298 -3.07 2.38 -7.37
C ALA A 298 -3.79 2.87 -8.64
N VAL A 299 -3.41 4.03 -9.18
CA VAL A 299 -3.90 4.50 -10.50
C VAL A 299 -3.45 3.54 -11.59
N LEU A 300 -2.15 3.22 -11.67
CA LEU A 300 -1.58 2.28 -12.63
C LEU A 300 -2.25 0.90 -12.58
N GLN A 301 -2.74 0.50 -11.41
CA GLN A 301 -3.41 -0.77 -11.19
C GLN A 301 -4.89 -0.77 -11.56
N ASN A 302 -5.58 0.39 -11.53
CA ASN A 302 -7.05 0.40 -11.52
C ASN A 302 -7.68 1.34 -12.57
N VAL A 303 -6.93 2.21 -13.22
CA VAL A 303 -7.48 3.17 -14.19
C VAL A 303 -8.09 2.47 -15.42
N ASP A 304 -7.53 1.34 -15.81
CA ASP A 304 -8.00 0.47 -16.87
C ASP A 304 -9.48 0.07 -16.68
N VAL A 305 -9.83 -0.41 -15.49
CA VAL A 305 -11.21 -0.82 -15.14
C VAL A 305 -12.16 0.37 -15.14
N LEU A 306 -11.69 1.54 -14.68
CA LEU A 306 -12.50 2.77 -14.66
C LEU A 306 -12.88 3.19 -16.08
N VAL A 307 -11.91 3.17 -17.00
CA VAL A 307 -12.13 3.58 -18.39
C VAL A 307 -12.94 2.56 -19.17
N VAL A 308 -12.61 1.26 -19.07
CA VAL A 308 -13.40 0.20 -19.73
C VAL A 308 -14.83 0.20 -19.22
N GLY A 309 -15.05 0.36 -17.91
CA GLY A 309 -16.40 0.42 -17.35
C GLY A 309 -17.21 1.63 -17.83
N ARG A 310 -16.53 2.77 -18.07
CA ARG A 310 -17.14 4.00 -18.60
C ARG A 310 -17.48 3.89 -20.08
N ASP A 311 -16.52 3.45 -20.90
CA ASP A 311 -16.60 3.54 -22.36
C ASP A 311 -17.23 2.29 -23.00
N ASN A 312 -17.15 1.14 -22.32
CA ASN A 312 -17.71 -0.12 -22.79
C ASN A 312 -18.43 -0.90 -21.66
N PRO A 313 -19.60 -0.43 -21.21
CA PRO A 313 -20.35 -1.07 -20.13
C PRO A 313 -20.72 -2.53 -20.41
N THR A 314 -20.90 -2.90 -21.69
CA THR A 314 -21.28 -4.26 -22.10
C THR A 314 -20.19 -5.29 -21.75
N HIS A 315 -18.93 -4.94 -21.94
CA HIS A 315 -17.79 -5.83 -21.66
C HIS A 315 -17.13 -5.55 -20.29
N SER A 316 -17.65 -4.57 -19.54
CA SER A 316 -17.05 -4.13 -18.25
C SER A 316 -16.95 -5.27 -17.25
N GLY A 317 -17.95 -6.15 -17.16
CA GLY A 317 -17.94 -7.30 -16.26
C GLY A 317 -16.92 -8.36 -16.62
N ALA A 318 -16.81 -8.70 -17.89
CA ALA A 318 -15.82 -9.65 -18.37
C ALA A 318 -14.39 -9.08 -18.17
N TYR A 319 -14.18 -7.80 -18.46
CA TYR A 319 -12.92 -7.15 -18.20
C TYR A 319 -12.59 -7.06 -16.68
N ALA A 320 -13.62 -6.83 -15.85
CA ALA A 320 -13.47 -6.86 -14.41
C ALA A 320 -12.96 -8.22 -13.89
N ALA A 321 -13.49 -9.33 -14.42
CA ALA A 321 -13.02 -10.68 -14.08
C ALA A 321 -11.55 -10.90 -14.49
N VAL A 322 -11.18 -10.46 -15.70
CA VAL A 322 -9.79 -10.46 -16.18
C VAL A 322 -8.91 -9.64 -15.28
N SER A 323 -9.32 -8.42 -14.92
CA SER A 323 -8.57 -7.50 -14.07
C SER A 323 -8.34 -8.04 -12.66
N VAL A 324 -9.38 -8.57 -12.01
CA VAL A 324 -9.27 -9.18 -10.67
C VAL A 324 -8.30 -10.36 -10.68
N THR A 325 -8.37 -11.23 -11.69
CA THR A 325 -7.46 -12.38 -11.85
C THR A 325 -6.01 -11.90 -11.98
N SER A 326 -5.76 -10.91 -12.82
CA SER A 326 -4.42 -10.40 -13.12
C SER A 326 -3.79 -9.69 -11.92
N LYS A 327 -4.57 -8.96 -11.13
CA LYS A 327 -4.12 -8.18 -9.97
C LYS A 327 -3.69 -9.02 -8.77
N ALA A 328 -3.99 -10.30 -8.74
CA ALA A 328 -3.56 -11.20 -7.66
C ALA A 328 -2.03 -11.15 -7.44
N ILE A 329 -1.26 -11.02 -8.52
CA ILE A 329 0.21 -10.92 -8.46
C ILE A 329 0.65 -9.61 -7.78
N VAL A 330 -0.01 -8.50 -8.08
CA VAL A 330 0.33 -7.18 -7.52
C VAL A 330 0.14 -7.17 -6.00
N PHE A 331 -0.91 -7.81 -5.49
CA PHE A 331 -1.12 -7.94 -4.05
C PHE A 331 0.02 -8.74 -3.39
N GLY A 332 0.48 -9.82 -4.04
CA GLY A 332 1.67 -10.54 -3.60
C GLY A 332 2.93 -9.67 -3.57
N ALA A 333 3.14 -8.86 -4.60
CA ALA A 333 4.28 -7.94 -4.69
C ALA A 333 4.25 -6.86 -3.59
N ILE A 334 3.08 -6.31 -3.26
CA ILE A 334 2.91 -5.33 -2.17
C ILE A 334 3.30 -5.95 -0.83
N VAL A 335 2.85 -7.16 -0.54
CA VAL A 335 3.18 -7.88 0.71
C VAL A 335 4.68 -8.15 0.80
N LEU A 336 5.27 -8.71 -0.26
CA LEU A 336 6.71 -9.02 -0.30
C LEU A 336 7.58 -7.77 -0.30
N GLY A 337 7.16 -6.71 -1.01
CA GLY A 337 7.84 -5.41 -1.04
C GLY A 337 7.86 -4.72 0.31
N GLY A 338 6.76 -4.82 1.07
CA GLY A 338 6.70 -4.30 2.42
C GLY A 338 7.68 -5.00 3.39
N TYR A 339 7.98 -6.28 3.20
CA TYR A 339 9.04 -6.98 3.91
C TYR A 339 10.44 -6.48 3.50
N LEU A 340 10.67 -6.26 2.20
CA LEU A 340 11.95 -5.83 1.67
C LEU A 340 12.36 -4.42 2.16
N LEU A 341 11.40 -3.53 2.32
CA LEU A 341 11.62 -2.10 2.54
C LEU A 341 12.41 -1.79 3.82
N PRO A 342 12.07 -2.32 5.04
CA PRO A 342 12.87 -2.08 6.24
C PRO A 342 14.27 -2.69 6.17
N GLU A 343 14.40 -3.89 5.61
CA GLU A 343 15.69 -4.57 5.46
C GLU A 343 16.63 -3.78 4.53
N ALA A 344 16.09 -3.24 3.43
CA ALA A 344 16.85 -2.41 2.51
C ALA A 344 17.32 -1.11 3.18
N ALA A 345 16.47 -0.46 3.97
CA ALA A 345 16.82 0.76 4.68
C ALA A 345 17.94 0.54 5.70
N ILE A 346 17.90 -0.54 6.47
CA ILE A 346 18.91 -0.87 7.48
C ILE A 346 20.26 -1.16 6.83
N ARG A 347 20.27 -2.07 5.84
CA ARG A 347 21.51 -2.46 5.16
C ARG A 347 22.18 -1.29 4.44
N TRP A 348 21.36 -0.42 3.83
CA TRP A 348 21.88 0.79 3.19
C TRP A 348 22.61 1.70 4.18
N ARG A 349 22.08 1.89 5.40
CA ARG A 349 22.74 2.66 6.47
C ARG A 349 24.05 2.03 6.97
N GLN A 350 24.13 0.70 6.94
CA GLN A 350 25.34 -0.04 7.30
C GLN A 350 26.38 -0.07 6.16
N GLY A 351 26.18 0.72 5.09
CA GLY A 351 27.07 0.75 3.92
C GLY A 351 26.95 -0.47 3.01
N GLY A 352 25.99 -1.37 3.28
CA GLY A 352 25.71 -2.56 2.48
C GLY A 352 24.56 -2.36 1.49
N HIS A 353 24.23 -3.41 0.73
CA HIS A 353 23.12 -3.43 -0.21
C HIS A 353 22.19 -4.61 0.09
N ALA A 354 20.87 -4.39 0.05
CA ALA A 354 19.88 -5.45 0.20
C ALA A 354 19.55 -6.15 -1.13
N LEU A 355 20.52 -6.24 -2.06
CA LEU A 355 20.31 -6.84 -3.38
C LEU A 355 19.94 -8.31 -3.32
N ARG A 356 20.51 -9.06 -2.36
CA ARG A 356 20.18 -10.46 -2.15
C ARG A 356 18.71 -10.63 -1.74
N GLN A 357 18.24 -9.78 -0.82
CA GLN A 357 16.83 -9.80 -0.37
C GLN A 357 15.89 -9.38 -1.50
N LEU A 358 16.27 -8.35 -2.26
CA LEU A 358 15.54 -7.95 -3.47
C LEU A 358 15.44 -9.13 -4.46
N ALA A 359 16.54 -9.83 -4.72
CA ALA A 359 16.55 -11.00 -5.61
C ALA A 359 15.64 -12.11 -5.08
N VAL A 360 15.67 -12.41 -3.77
CA VAL A 360 14.79 -13.41 -3.15
C VAL A 360 13.32 -13.03 -3.34
N VAL A 361 12.96 -11.77 -3.09
CA VAL A 361 11.58 -11.27 -3.28
C VAL A 361 11.15 -11.42 -4.74
N LEU A 362 12.00 -11.05 -5.70
CA LEU A 362 11.69 -11.17 -7.12
C LEU A 362 11.56 -12.65 -7.57
N VAL A 363 12.38 -13.55 -7.03
CA VAL A 363 12.26 -15.00 -7.31
C VAL A 363 10.97 -15.57 -6.73
N LEU A 364 10.62 -15.21 -5.49
CA LEU A 364 9.35 -15.63 -4.87
C LEU A 364 8.13 -15.12 -5.66
N LEU A 365 8.22 -13.91 -6.20
CA LEU A 365 7.17 -13.32 -7.04
C LEU A 365 7.10 -13.99 -8.42
N ALA A 366 8.24 -14.42 -8.97
CA ALA A 366 8.31 -15.01 -10.31
C ALA A 366 7.53 -16.34 -10.40
N ILE A 367 7.53 -17.16 -9.35
CA ILE A 367 6.85 -18.46 -9.35
C ILE A 367 5.35 -18.34 -9.65
N PRO A 368 4.54 -17.61 -8.84
CA PRO A 368 3.12 -17.44 -9.13
C PRO A 368 2.87 -16.65 -10.41
N SER A 369 3.78 -15.74 -10.80
CA SER A 369 3.68 -14.94 -12.02
C SER A 369 3.78 -15.81 -13.27
N VAL A 370 4.78 -16.68 -13.33
CA VAL A 370 4.97 -17.60 -14.47
C VAL A 370 3.82 -18.59 -14.57
N LEU A 371 3.36 -19.12 -13.42
CA LEU A 371 2.22 -20.03 -13.39
C LEU A 371 0.94 -19.35 -13.91
N LEU A 372 0.62 -18.16 -13.41
CA LEU A 372 -0.59 -17.44 -13.83
C LEU A 372 -0.50 -17.02 -15.31
N LEU A 373 0.66 -16.56 -15.77
CA LEU A 373 0.87 -16.20 -17.17
C LEU A 373 0.74 -17.42 -18.07
N GLY A 374 1.33 -18.56 -17.68
CA GLY A 374 1.21 -19.82 -18.41
C GLY A 374 -0.26 -20.27 -18.53
N LEU A 375 -1.04 -20.19 -17.46
CA LEU A 375 -2.48 -20.50 -17.49
C LEU A 375 -3.26 -19.48 -18.33
N ALA A 376 -2.92 -18.20 -18.26
CA ALA A 376 -3.58 -17.13 -19.02
C ALA A 376 -3.31 -17.24 -20.53
N VAL A 377 -2.16 -17.80 -20.93
CA VAL A 377 -1.84 -18.07 -22.35
C VAL A 377 -2.44 -19.39 -22.82
N ALA A 378 -2.30 -20.46 -22.01
CA ALA A 378 -2.69 -21.80 -22.45
C ALA A 378 -4.21 -22.05 -22.42
N ALA A 379 -4.93 -21.47 -21.46
CA ALA A 379 -6.35 -21.74 -21.24
C ALA A 379 -7.10 -20.55 -20.61
N PRO A 380 -7.12 -19.35 -21.24
CA PRO A 380 -7.69 -18.16 -20.64
C PRO A 380 -9.18 -18.31 -20.32
N GLU A 381 -9.96 -18.87 -21.24
CA GLU A 381 -11.39 -19.08 -21.04
C GLU A 381 -11.68 -20.05 -19.89
N LYS A 382 -10.95 -21.18 -19.82
CA LYS A 382 -11.15 -22.18 -18.76
C LYS A 382 -10.82 -21.59 -17.40
N LEU A 383 -9.76 -20.77 -17.30
CA LEU A 383 -9.39 -20.11 -16.06
C LEU A 383 -10.51 -19.18 -15.58
N LEU A 384 -11.06 -18.35 -16.47
CA LEU A 384 -12.17 -17.46 -16.14
C LEU A 384 -13.46 -18.22 -15.79
N GLN A 385 -13.75 -19.32 -16.50
CA GLN A 385 -14.91 -20.19 -16.21
C GLN A 385 -14.84 -20.80 -14.81
N VAL A 386 -13.69 -21.30 -14.42
CA VAL A 386 -13.49 -21.92 -13.10
C VAL A 386 -13.62 -20.87 -11.98
N LEU A 387 -13.04 -19.69 -12.16
CA LEU A 387 -13.03 -18.65 -11.13
C LEU A 387 -14.37 -17.92 -11.04
N PHE A 388 -14.97 -17.55 -12.18
CA PHE A 388 -16.13 -16.66 -12.20
C PHE A 388 -17.40 -17.28 -12.76
N HIS A 389 -17.47 -17.71 -13.95
CA HIS A 389 -18.57 -18.39 -14.66
C HIS A 389 -18.40 -18.15 -16.16
N HIS A 390 -19.13 -18.91 -16.99
CA HIS A 390 -19.05 -18.82 -18.46
C HIS A 390 -19.39 -17.41 -19.00
N ALA A 391 -20.26 -16.67 -18.31
CA ALA A 391 -20.68 -15.32 -18.73
C ALA A 391 -19.55 -14.27 -18.75
N TYR A 392 -18.38 -14.55 -18.17
CA TYR A 392 -17.24 -13.63 -18.07
C TYR A 392 -16.13 -13.89 -19.09
N THR A 393 -16.31 -14.84 -20.01
CA THR A 393 -15.25 -15.25 -20.96
C THR A 393 -15.11 -14.35 -22.17
N SER A 394 -16.04 -13.42 -22.40
CA SER A 394 -16.03 -12.55 -23.59
C SER A 394 -14.83 -11.60 -23.69
N ALA A 395 -14.04 -11.45 -22.63
CA ALA A 395 -12.80 -10.67 -22.62
C ALA A 395 -11.56 -11.56 -22.35
N ALA A 396 -11.65 -12.86 -22.57
CA ALA A 396 -10.57 -13.81 -22.27
C ALA A 396 -9.27 -13.50 -23.04
N ASP A 397 -9.37 -12.92 -24.22
CA ASP A 397 -8.24 -12.49 -25.06
C ASP A 397 -7.43 -11.32 -24.44
N ALA A 398 -8.01 -10.59 -23.49
CA ALA A 398 -7.32 -9.56 -22.70
C ALA A 398 -6.52 -10.13 -21.52
N LEU A 399 -6.74 -11.41 -21.13
CA LEU A 399 -6.19 -11.97 -19.90
C LEU A 399 -4.64 -12.06 -19.94
N ALA A 400 -4.08 -12.64 -20.96
CA ALA A 400 -2.64 -12.82 -21.07
C ALA A 400 -1.87 -11.47 -21.10
N PRO A 401 -2.25 -10.47 -21.92
CA PRO A 401 -1.58 -9.18 -21.91
C PRO A 401 -1.76 -8.44 -20.57
N LEU A 402 -2.93 -8.52 -19.92
CA LEU A 402 -3.14 -7.85 -18.65
C LEU A 402 -2.37 -8.54 -17.51
N VAL A 403 -2.27 -9.86 -17.49
CA VAL A 403 -1.39 -10.59 -16.55
C VAL A 403 0.05 -10.16 -16.74
N GLY A 404 0.51 -10.05 -17.99
CA GLY A 404 1.85 -9.52 -18.32
C GLY A 404 2.06 -8.10 -17.77
N ALA A 405 1.10 -7.20 -17.97
CA ALA A 405 1.11 -5.84 -17.44
C ALA A 405 1.24 -5.83 -15.90
N MET A 406 0.43 -6.66 -15.22
CA MET A 406 0.43 -6.74 -13.76
C MET A 406 1.72 -7.38 -13.19
N ILE A 407 2.38 -8.26 -13.94
CA ILE A 407 3.72 -8.77 -13.59
C ILE A 407 4.74 -7.62 -13.63
N LEU A 408 4.75 -6.83 -14.72
CA LEU A 408 5.67 -5.70 -14.85
C LEU A 408 5.41 -4.62 -13.77
N LEU A 409 4.15 -4.33 -13.49
CA LEU A 409 3.77 -3.45 -12.39
C LEU A 409 4.25 -4.00 -11.04
N SER A 410 4.12 -5.30 -10.81
CA SER A 410 4.54 -5.95 -9.56
C SER A 410 6.04 -5.80 -9.32
N ILE A 411 6.85 -6.00 -10.36
CA ILE A 411 8.29 -5.76 -10.30
C ILE A 411 8.58 -4.27 -10.04
N SER A 412 7.85 -3.37 -10.72
CA SER A 412 7.97 -1.92 -10.53
C SER A 412 7.64 -1.51 -9.08
N VAL A 413 6.62 -2.11 -8.46
CA VAL A 413 6.25 -1.89 -7.06
C VAL A 413 7.38 -2.30 -6.13
N VAL A 414 7.94 -3.51 -6.28
CA VAL A 414 9.05 -4.00 -5.44
C VAL A 414 10.28 -3.11 -5.57
N LEU A 415 10.65 -2.71 -6.79
CA LEU A 415 11.76 -1.79 -7.04
C LEU A 415 11.49 -0.40 -6.47
N THR A 416 10.26 0.11 -6.60
CA THR A 416 9.84 1.39 -6.02
C THR A 416 9.99 1.38 -4.49
N MET A 417 9.55 0.31 -3.83
CA MET A 417 9.71 0.14 -2.38
C MET A 417 11.19 0.17 -1.99
N TYR A 418 12.03 -0.56 -2.71
CA TYR A 418 13.46 -0.54 -2.49
C TYR A 418 14.07 0.87 -2.68
N LEU A 419 13.71 1.56 -3.77
CA LEU A 419 14.24 2.89 -4.07
C LEU A 419 13.79 3.94 -3.05
N LEU A 420 12.54 3.88 -2.58
CA LEU A 420 12.05 4.74 -1.50
C LEU A 420 12.77 4.46 -0.18
N ALA A 421 13.08 3.19 0.13
CA ALA A 421 13.87 2.80 1.31
C ALA A 421 15.30 3.39 1.29
N VAL A 422 15.86 3.56 0.10
CA VAL A 422 17.19 4.12 -0.14
C VAL A 422 17.15 5.66 -0.34
N GLY A 423 15.98 6.30 -0.12
CA GLY A 423 15.82 7.76 -0.22
C GLY A 423 15.79 8.31 -1.65
N ARG A 424 15.45 7.50 -2.64
CA ARG A 424 15.43 7.92 -4.05
C ARG A 424 14.05 8.39 -4.49
N HIS A 425 13.77 9.67 -4.33
CA HIS A 425 12.45 10.29 -4.56
C HIS A 425 12.05 10.44 -6.04
N TRP A 426 13.00 10.37 -6.98
CA TRP A 426 12.74 10.50 -8.42
C TRP A 426 11.75 9.45 -8.95
N VAL A 427 11.66 8.27 -8.28
CA VAL A 427 10.73 7.22 -8.65
C VAL A 427 9.27 7.68 -8.62
N ALA A 428 8.90 8.60 -7.73
CA ALA A 428 7.56 9.19 -7.68
C ALA A 428 7.21 9.93 -8.98
N ALA A 429 8.16 10.68 -9.54
CA ALA A 429 7.95 11.39 -10.81
C ALA A 429 7.74 10.43 -11.98
N VAL A 430 8.47 9.29 -12.00
CA VAL A 430 8.27 8.23 -13.00
C VAL A 430 6.90 7.61 -12.90
N LEU A 431 6.43 7.33 -11.67
CA LEU A 431 5.09 6.78 -11.45
C LEU A 431 3.98 7.76 -11.81
N VAL A 432 4.15 9.07 -11.52
CA VAL A 432 3.21 10.13 -11.94
C VAL A 432 3.14 10.20 -13.47
N GLY A 433 4.29 10.24 -14.14
CA GLY A 433 4.36 10.24 -15.60
C GLY A 433 3.74 8.99 -16.22
N GLY A 434 4.04 7.80 -15.65
CA GLY A 434 3.46 6.54 -16.08
C GLY A 434 1.94 6.48 -15.90
N ALA A 435 1.42 6.93 -14.74
CA ALA A 435 -0.01 6.98 -14.48
C ALA A 435 -0.75 7.94 -15.44
N ALA A 436 -0.16 9.12 -15.72
CA ALA A 436 -0.71 10.06 -16.70
C ALA A 436 -0.68 9.48 -18.11
N ALA A 437 0.42 8.86 -18.51
CA ALA A 437 0.56 8.23 -19.83
C ALA A 437 -0.43 7.05 -20.00
N LEU A 438 -0.57 6.19 -18.98
CA LEU A 438 -1.53 5.09 -19.01
C LEU A 438 -2.97 5.63 -19.13
N THR A 439 -3.32 6.60 -18.30
CA THR A 439 -4.66 7.19 -18.33
C THR A 439 -4.98 7.76 -19.72
N ALA A 440 -4.07 8.55 -20.29
CA ALA A 440 -4.25 9.11 -21.62
C ALA A 440 -4.39 8.02 -22.70
N ALA A 441 -3.49 7.04 -22.70
CA ALA A 441 -3.47 5.98 -23.71
C ALA A 441 -4.68 5.04 -23.63
N VAL A 442 -5.18 4.75 -22.40
CA VAL A 442 -6.38 3.91 -22.24
C VAL A 442 -7.65 4.63 -22.69
N LEU A 443 -7.73 5.97 -22.57
CA LEU A 443 -8.85 6.75 -23.08
C LEU A 443 -8.95 6.69 -24.62
N GLU A 444 -7.82 6.60 -25.34
CA GLU A 444 -7.77 6.52 -26.79
C GLU A 444 -8.30 5.19 -27.38
N VAL A 445 -8.29 4.10 -26.58
CA VAL A 445 -8.74 2.76 -27.05
C VAL A 445 -10.22 2.50 -26.80
N HIS A 446 -10.98 3.50 -26.32
CA HIS A 446 -12.44 3.51 -26.22
C HIS A 446 -13.02 2.24 -25.54
N GLY A 447 -12.37 1.76 -24.48
CA GLY A 447 -12.84 0.64 -23.67
C GLY A 447 -12.78 -0.74 -24.33
N SER A 448 -12.04 -0.92 -25.43
CA SER A 448 -11.79 -2.26 -25.98
C SER A 448 -10.95 -3.10 -25.01
N PRO A 449 -11.45 -4.26 -24.49
CA PRO A 449 -10.77 -5.04 -23.47
C PRO A 449 -9.33 -5.41 -23.81
N ARG A 450 -9.12 -5.99 -25.00
CA ARG A 450 -7.81 -6.41 -25.47
C ARG A 450 -6.86 -5.25 -25.74
N ALA A 451 -7.36 -4.18 -26.38
CA ALA A 451 -6.55 -3.02 -26.67
C ALA A 451 -6.13 -2.30 -25.36
N THR A 452 -7.03 -2.16 -24.39
CA THR A 452 -6.73 -1.62 -23.06
C THR A 452 -5.62 -2.44 -22.38
N ALA A 453 -5.72 -3.77 -22.38
CA ALA A 453 -4.72 -4.65 -21.78
C ALA A 453 -3.35 -4.56 -22.46
N LEU A 454 -3.32 -4.41 -23.81
CA LEU A 454 -2.07 -4.23 -24.57
C LEU A 454 -1.43 -2.87 -24.29
N VAL A 455 -2.23 -1.81 -24.20
CA VAL A 455 -1.76 -0.47 -23.85
C VAL A 455 -1.19 -0.46 -22.42
N ASP A 456 -1.88 -1.11 -21.47
CA ASP A 456 -1.39 -1.25 -20.10
C ASP A 456 -0.05 -1.98 -20.07
N LEU A 457 0.06 -3.12 -20.80
CA LEU A 457 1.31 -3.85 -20.92
C LEU A 457 2.46 -2.99 -21.48
N ALA A 458 2.20 -2.21 -22.52
CA ALA A 458 3.20 -1.34 -23.13
C ALA A 458 3.66 -0.22 -22.17
N VAL A 459 2.74 0.43 -21.50
CA VAL A 459 3.07 1.50 -20.54
C VAL A 459 3.81 0.95 -19.34
N GLN A 460 3.36 -0.19 -18.77
CA GLN A 460 4.06 -0.84 -17.65
C GLN A 460 5.47 -1.28 -18.03
N ALA A 461 5.69 -1.73 -19.28
CA ALA A 461 7.02 -2.05 -19.79
C ALA A 461 7.93 -0.81 -19.82
N VAL A 462 7.42 0.33 -20.29
CA VAL A 462 8.17 1.59 -20.30
C VAL A 462 8.48 2.07 -18.88
N VAL A 463 7.49 2.06 -17.98
CA VAL A 463 7.67 2.45 -16.57
C VAL A 463 8.74 1.58 -15.90
N LEU A 464 8.66 0.26 -16.06
CA LEU A 464 9.66 -0.66 -15.52
C LEU A 464 11.06 -0.40 -16.12
N LEU A 465 11.16 -0.20 -17.42
CA LEU A 465 12.43 0.08 -18.07
C LEU A 465 13.09 1.35 -17.50
N VAL A 466 12.34 2.41 -17.31
CA VAL A 466 12.85 3.66 -16.71
C VAL A 466 13.27 3.44 -15.26
N ILE A 467 12.49 2.71 -14.45
CA ILE A 467 12.83 2.38 -13.07
C ILE A 467 14.12 1.54 -13.01
N VAL A 468 14.24 0.49 -13.83
CA VAL A 468 15.43 -0.39 -13.89
C VAL A 468 16.67 0.39 -14.34
N THR A 469 16.53 1.25 -15.35
CA THR A 469 17.63 2.11 -15.80
C THR A 469 18.11 3.04 -14.68
N GLY A 470 17.19 3.72 -14.01
CA GLY A 470 17.52 4.56 -12.88
C GLY A 470 18.15 3.77 -11.72
N PHE A 471 17.63 2.59 -11.42
CA PHE A 471 18.18 1.68 -10.41
C PHE A 471 19.63 1.29 -10.73
N THR A 472 19.94 0.89 -11.97
CA THR A 472 21.29 0.50 -12.38
C THR A 472 22.26 1.67 -12.35
N LEU A 473 21.83 2.86 -12.76
CA LEU A 473 22.64 4.09 -12.69
C LEU A 473 23.00 4.46 -11.24
N VAL A 474 22.06 4.36 -10.32
CA VAL A 474 22.30 4.61 -8.89
C VAL A 474 23.35 3.64 -8.35
N HIS A 475 23.24 2.34 -8.64
CA HIS A 475 24.19 1.34 -8.14
C HIS A 475 25.58 1.46 -8.75
N ARG A 476 25.69 1.80 -10.04
CA ARG A 476 26.97 2.06 -10.70
C ARG A 476 27.70 3.24 -10.09
N ARG A 477 27.00 4.36 -9.82
CA ARG A 477 27.61 5.55 -9.20
C ARG A 477 28.16 5.25 -7.79
N VAL A 478 27.42 4.50 -6.98
CA VAL A 478 27.86 4.09 -5.64
C VAL A 478 29.09 3.19 -5.71
N ARG A 479 29.14 2.26 -6.67
CA ARG A 479 30.28 1.37 -6.86
C ARG A 479 31.54 2.14 -7.24
N VAL A 480 31.45 3.01 -8.24
CA VAL A 480 32.56 3.87 -8.68
C VAL A 480 33.05 4.77 -7.53
N ALA A 481 32.14 5.35 -6.74
CA ALA A 481 32.51 6.17 -5.58
C ALA A 481 33.29 5.38 -4.52
N LYS A 482 32.93 4.11 -4.28
CA LYS A 482 33.67 3.22 -3.35
C LYS A 482 35.06 2.83 -3.91
N GLU A 483 35.14 2.52 -5.19
CA GLU A 483 36.42 2.22 -5.87
C GLU A 483 37.37 3.42 -5.81
N VAL A 484 36.88 4.66 -6.04
CA VAL A 484 37.67 5.89 -5.94
C VAL A 484 38.09 6.19 -4.51
N ALA A 485 37.26 5.83 -3.51
CA ALA A 485 37.57 6.02 -2.08
C ALA A 485 38.50 4.93 -1.50
N GLY A 486 38.93 3.93 -2.27
CA GLY A 486 39.78 2.83 -1.82
C GLY A 486 39.12 1.91 -0.78
N LEU A 487 37.79 1.84 -0.75
CA LEU A 487 36.98 1.11 0.23
C LEU A 487 36.43 -0.23 -0.35
N THR A 488 37.10 -0.84 -1.30
CA THR A 488 36.75 -2.18 -1.85
C THR A 488 37.51 -3.29 -1.18
#